data_de74b0bd3f300699ef22721c3afaffbe
#
_entry.id   de74b0bd3f300699ef22721c3afaffbe
#
_cell.length_a   1.000
_cell.length_b   1.000
_cell.length_c   1.000
_cell.angle_alpha   90.00
_cell.angle_beta   90.00
_cell.angle_gamma   90.00
#
_symmetry.space_group_name_H-M   'P 1'
#
loop_
_entity.id
_entity.type
_entity.pdbx_description
1 polymer ?
#
loop_
_entity_poly.entity_id
_entity_poly.type
_entity_poly.pdbx_seq_one_letter_code
_entity_poly.pdbx_strand_id
1 'polypeptide(L)'
;METIAQVATRRSPRDTIAFTDPPGLPIQGGWGYDRETACIIDRADPMLKRGKPFRLVKIEKAFVEKRIYQELIIGRKPGRQFSDIKWKLLNQQLMLLGDKSFDLLRFDVTAFRDKDWAELKEEYTGANGTGTPGFDEAAHQGKRDALLVRLTREFWFDVTAALNE
;
A
#
# COMPACT_ATOMS: atom_id res chain seq x y z
N MET A 1 9.31 -17.23 -10.03
CA MET A 1 8.58 -16.04 -9.58
C MET A 1 9.45 -15.28 -8.58
N GLU A 2 9.78 -14.07 -8.89
CA GLU A 2 10.60 -13.27 -8.00
C GLU A 2 9.77 -12.80 -6.80
N THR A 3 10.24 -13.14 -5.60
CA THR A 3 9.59 -12.68 -4.38
C THR A 3 10.07 -11.26 -4.09
N ILE A 4 9.15 -10.31 -4.05
CA ILE A 4 9.47 -8.96 -3.62
C ILE A 4 9.50 -8.96 -2.09
N ALA A 5 10.70 -8.83 -1.55
CA ALA A 5 10.90 -8.81 -0.12
C ALA A 5 10.25 -7.56 0.49
N GLN A 6 9.63 -7.74 1.64
CA GLN A 6 9.15 -6.61 2.43
C GLN A 6 10.36 -5.81 2.91
N VAL A 7 10.29 -4.50 2.76
CA VAL A 7 11.38 -3.63 3.22
C VAL A 7 11.26 -3.48 4.73
N ALA A 8 12.15 -4.15 5.45
CA ALA A 8 12.23 -3.99 6.89
C ALA A 8 12.76 -2.60 7.22
N THR A 9 12.00 -1.82 7.96
CA THR A 9 12.45 -0.54 8.49
C THR A 9 12.49 -0.61 10.01
N ARG A 10 13.56 -0.07 10.60
CA ARG A 10 13.71 -0.01 12.06
C ARG A 10 12.87 1.10 12.68
N ARG A 11 12.43 2.07 11.87
CA ARG A 11 11.58 3.15 12.35
C ARG A 11 10.14 2.67 12.44
N SER A 12 9.44 3.16 13.44
CA SER A 12 8.00 2.91 13.54
C SER A 12 7.26 3.56 12.35
N PRO A 13 6.08 3.03 11.99
CA PRO A 13 5.27 3.68 10.95
C PRO A 13 4.94 5.14 11.29
N ARG A 14 4.62 5.43 12.55
CA ARG A 14 4.29 6.80 12.98
C ARG A 14 5.44 7.77 12.68
N ASP A 15 6.66 7.40 13.04
CA ASP A 15 7.84 8.24 12.82
C ASP A 15 8.15 8.40 11.33
N THR A 16 8.03 7.34 10.56
CA THR A 16 8.28 7.37 9.12
C THR A 16 7.23 8.21 8.39
N ILE A 17 5.95 7.99 8.70
CA ILE A 17 4.82 8.68 8.06
C ILE A 17 4.77 10.16 8.43
N ALA A 18 5.36 10.57 9.56
CA ALA A 18 5.43 11.97 9.94
C ALA A 18 6.09 12.86 8.88
N PHE A 19 6.93 12.29 8.02
CA PHE A 19 7.65 13.02 6.97
C PHE A 19 7.04 12.84 5.57
N THR A 20 5.88 12.21 5.45
CA THR A 20 5.20 12.03 4.17
C THR A 20 4.23 13.18 3.89
N ASP A 21 3.65 13.23 2.68
CA ASP A 21 2.63 14.20 2.29
C ASP A 21 1.32 13.46 1.97
N PRO A 22 0.19 13.73 2.67
CA PRO A 22 0.10 14.54 3.90
C PRO A 22 0.84 13.90 5.06
N PRO A 23 1.37 14.71 5.99
CA PRO A 23 2.16 14.18 7.09
C PRO A 23 1.32 13.57 8.19
N GLY A 24 1.84 12.46 8.73
CA GLY A 24 1.30 11.85 9.94
C GLY A 24 -0.02 11.11 9.79
N LEU A 25 -0.22 10.19 10.70
CA LEU A 25 -1.50 9.50 10.92
C LEU A 25 -1.62 9.23 12.43
N PRO A 26 -2.86 9.15 12.96
CA PRO A 26 -3.10 8.83 14.38
C PRO A 26 -2.94 7.33 14.61
N ILE A 27 -1.71 6.85 14.49
CA ILE A 27 -1.35 5.44 14.60
C ILE A 27 -0.22 5.22 15.59
N GLN A 28 -0.14 4.02 16.13
CA GLN A 28 0.96 3.53 16.96
C GLN A 28 1.27 2.10 16.55
N GLY A 29 2.26 1.48 17.21
CA GLY A 29 2.60 0.09 16.97
C GLY A 29 3.45 -0.12 15.73
N GLY A 30 3.24 -1.25 15.07
CA GLY A 30 4.07 -1.72 13.97
C GLY A 30 3.48 -1.46 12.59
N TRP A 31 4.14 -2.05 11.59
CA TRP A 31 3.75 -1.88 10.18
C TRP A 31 2.58 -2.76 9.75
N GLY A 32 2.11 -3.66 10.64
CA GLY A 32 0.94 -4.48 10.35
C GLY A 32 1.18 -5.67 9.43
N TYR A 33 2.40 -6.16 9.35
CA TYR A 33 2.69 -7.36 8.55
C TYR A 33 2.10 -8.63 9.15
N ASP A 34 1.97 -8.65 10.47
CA ASP A 34 1.40 -9.75 11.22
C ASP A 34 0.70 -9.22 12.48
N ARG A 35 0.12 -10.12 13.25
CA ARG A 35 -0.60 -9.76 14.47
C ARG A 35 0.31 -9.09 15.50
N GLU A 36 1.54 -9.55 15.63
CA GLU A 36 2.51 -9.07 16.61
C GLU A 36 3.02 -7.67 16.27
N THR A 37 3.02 -7.33 14.99
CA THR A 37 3.44 -6.00 14.52
C THR A 37 2.26 -5.15 14.03
N ALA A 38 1.06 -5.45 14.50
CA ALA A 38 -0.15 -4.73 14.08
C ALA A 38 -0.03 -3.23 14.26
N CYS A 39 -0.59 -2.50 13.31
CA CYS A 39 -0.78 -1.05 13.42
C CYS A 39 -1.91 -0.77 14.40
N ILE A 40 -1.64 0.00 15.44
CA ILE A 40 -2.62 0.30 16.50
C ILE A 40 -3.31 1.61 16.20
N ILE A 41 -4.66 1.56 16.16
CA ILE A 41 -5.49 2.74 15.97
C ILE A 41 -6.28 2.99 17.26
N ASP A 42 -6.13 4.19 17.81
CA ASP A 42 -6.75 4.58 19.07
C ASP A 42 -7.55 5.87 18.90
N ARG A 43 -8.81 5.84 19.33
CA ARG A 43 -9.69 7.04 19.34
C ARG A 43 -9.13 8.18 20.18
N ALA A 44 -8.31 7.86 21.18
CA ALA A 44 -7.71 8.84 22.08
C ALA A 44 -6.38 9.38 21.57
N ASP A 45 -5.96 9.05 20.36
CA ASP A 45 -4.69 9.54 19.81
C ASP A 45 -4.70 11.07 19.72
N PRO A 46 -3.63 11.72 20.24
CA PRO A 46 -3.55 13.19 20.26
C PRO A 46 -3.60 13.85 18.88
N MET A 47 -3.28 13.11 17.82
CA MET A 47 -3.35 13.64 16.46
C MET A 47 -4.79 13.79 15.96
N LEU A 48 -5.76 13.18 16.62
CA LEU A 48 -7.17 13.33 16.26
C LEU A 48 -7.67 14.69 16.73
N LYS A 49 -8.20 15.47 15.80
CA LYS A 49 -8.68 16.82 16.10
C LYS A 49 -10.02 16.76 16.85
N ARG A 50 -10.13 17.60 17.89
CA ARG A 50 -11.39 17.74 18.63
C ARG A 50 -12.51 18.21 17.69
N GLY A 51 -13.69 17.62 17.88
CA GLY A 51 -14.88 18.00 17.13
C GLY A 51 -14.98 17.39 15.74
N LYS A 52 -13.98 16.64 15.28
CA LYS A 52 -14.07 15.88 14.04
C LYS A 52 -14.46 14.44 14.32
N PRO A 53 -15.32 13.83 13.48
CA PRO A 53 -15.69 12.43 13.67
C PRO A 53 -14.48 11.52 13.49
N PHE A 54 -14.39 10.52 14.36
CA PHE A 54 -13.42 9.44 14.20
C PHE A 54 -13.87 8.52 13.06
N ARG A 55 -12.97 8.25 12.12
CA ARG A 55 -13.26 7.39 10.97
C ARG A 55 -12.19 6.32 10.81
N LEU A 56 -12.43 5.15 11.41
CA LEU A 56 -11.50 4.03 11.40
C LEU A 56 -11.10 3.63 9.98
N VAL A 57 -12.06 3.39 9.11
CA VAL A 57 -11.81 2.94 7.73
C VAL A 57 -10.94 3.93 6.96
N LYS A 58 -11.13 5.22 7.18
CA LYS A 58 -10.34 6.24 6.51
C LYS A 58 -8.86 6.19 6.95
N ILE A 59 -8.63 5.96 8.24
CA ILE A 59 -7.27 5.82 8.79
C ILE A 59 -6.61 4.56 8.24
N GLU A 60 -7.34 3.45 8.22
CA GLU A 60 -6.84 2.19 7.67
C GLU A 60 -6.45 2.33 6.20
N LYS A 61 -7.30 2.94 5.38
CA LYS A 61 -7.02 3.18 3.97
C LYS A 61 -5.81 4.06 3.74
N ALA A 62 -5.67 5.12 4.51
CA ALA A 62 -4.51 6.01 4.43
C ALA A 62 -3.22 5.28 4.81
N PHE A 63 -3.26 4.44 5.83
CA PHE A 63 -2.11 3.62 6.24
C PHE A 63 -1.72 2.62 5.15
N VAL A 64 -2.68 1.95 4.55
CA VAL A 64 -2.44 1.00 3.44
C VAL A 64 -1.67 1.69 2.32
N GLU A 65 -2.12 2.85 1.88
CA GLU A 65 -1.46 3.63 0.85
C GLU A 65 -0.01 3.95 1.22
N LYS A 66 0.21 4.45 2.41
CA LYS A 66 1.55 4.85 2.87
C LYS A 66 2.50 3.66 3.01
N ARG A 67 2.03 2.53 3.51
CA ARG A 67 2.85 1.31 3.58
C ARG A 67 3.19 0.78 2.19
N ILE A 68 2.25 0.78 1.26
CA ILE A 68 2.50 0.34 -0.11
C ILE A 68 3.57 1.21 -0.76
N TYR A 69 3.47 2.53 -0.64
CA TYR A 69 4.48 3.44 -1.19
C TYR A 69 5.83 3.31 -0.48
N GLN A 70 5.82 3.10 0.83
CA GLN A 70 7.06 2.85 1.57
C GLN A 70 7.74 1.58 1.07
N GLU A 71 6.99 0.52 0.88
CA GLU A 71 7.50 -0.78 0.45
C GLU A 71 7.99 -0.78 -1.00
N LEU A 72 7.26 -0.11 -1.90
CA LEU A 72 7.52 -0.21 -3.34
C LEU A 72 8.32 0.96 -3.92
N ILE A 73 8.40 2.08 -3.22
CA ILE A 73 9.11 3.27 -3.70
C ILE A 73 10.14 3.76 -2.69
N ILE A 74 9.67 4.30 -1.57
CA ILE A 74 10.52 5.08 -0.64
C ILE A 74 11.62 4.23 -0.04
N GLY A 75 11.31 3.00 0.35
CA GLY A 75 12.27 2.07 0.96
C GLY A 75 13.22 1.40 -0.04
N ARG A 76 13.16 1.76 -1.32
CA ARG A 76 13.97 1.14 -2.37
C ARG A 76 14.91 2.14 -3.02
N LYS A 77 16.06 1.66 -3.43
CA LYS A 77 17.07 2.48 -4.13
C LYS A 77 16.54 2.88 -5.52
N PRO A 78 16.97 4.02 -6.07
CA PRO A 78 16.73 4.37 -7.46
C PRO A 78 17.09 3.21 -8.37
N GLY A 79 16.25 2.95 -9.37
CA GLY A 79 16.38 1.81 -10.27
C GLY A 79 15.74 0.52 -9.79
N ARG A 80 15.34 0.43 -8.52
CA ARG A 80 14.64 -0.72 -7.96
C ARG A 80 13.21 -0.40 -7.51
N GLN A 81 12.76 0.79 -7.77
CA GLN A 81 11.41 1.26 -7.44
C GLN A 81 10.39 0.74 -8.45
N PHE A 82 9.12 0.90 -8.10
CA PHE A 82 8.00 0.46 -8.92
C PHE A 82 7.15 1.64 -9.35
N SER A 83 6.46 1.45 -10.48
CA SER A 83 5.57 2.45 -11.10
C SER A 83 4.18 1.88 -11.33
N ASP A 84 3.22 2.76 -11.58
CA ASP A 84 1.82 2.42 -11.87
C ASP A 84 1.24 1.46 -10.82
N ILE A 85 1.46 1.81 -9.57
CA ILE A 85 1.07 1.00 -8.42
C ILE A 85 -0.45 1.11 -8.22
N LYS A 86 -1.11 -0.05 -8.16
CA LYS A 86 -2.55 -0.14 -7.90
C LYS A 86 -2.79 -1.19 -6.83
N TRP A 87 -3.87 -1.00 -6.06
CA TRP A 87 -4.25 -1.98 -5.05
C TRP A 87 -5.77 -2.08 -4.97
N LYS A 88 -6.22 -3.29 -4.64
CA LYS A 88 -7.64 -3.61 -4.53
C LYS A 88 -7.86 -4.47 -3.29
N LEU A 89 -8.82 -4.10 -2.47
CA LEU A 89 -9.21 -4.91 -1.32
C LEU A 89 -9.83 -6.23 -1.78
N LEU A 90 -9.25 -7.34 -1.35
CA LEU A 90 -9.74 -8.68 -1.64
C LEU A 90 -10.66 -9.18 -0.54
N ASN A 91 -10.28 -8.92 0.72
CA ASN A 91 -11.00 -9.44 1.87
C ASN A 91 -10.70 -8.58 3.09
N GLN A 92 -11.69 -8.47 3.96
CA GLN A 92 -11.60 -7.82 5.26
C GLN A 92 -12.24 -8.72 6.30
N GLN A 93 -11.55 -8.93 7.41
CA GLN A 93 -12.02 -9.81 8.46
C GLN A 93 -11.73 -9.19 9.84
N LEU A 94 -12.76 -9.03 10.65
CA LEU A 94 -12.61 -8.68 12.06
C LEU A 94 -12.37 -9.95 12.85
N MET A 95 -11.26 -9.99 13.57
CA MET A 95 -10.86 -11.15 14.38
C MET A 95 -10.80 -10.77 15.85
N LEU A 96 -11.49 -11.54 16.67
CA LEU A 96 -11.47 -11.39 18.11
C LEU A 96 -10.53 -12.44 18.70
N LEU A 97 -9.39 -12.02 19.21
CA LEU A 97 -8.35 -12.89 19.73
C LEU A 97 -8.04 -12.50 21.18
N GLY A 98 -8.60 -13.26 22.11
CA GLY A 98 -8.53 -12.93 23.54
C GLY A 98 -9.29 -11.62 23.81
N ASP A 99 -8.63 -10.66 24.44
CA ASP A 99 -9.18 -9.35 24.74
C ASP A 99 -8.92 -8.31 23.64
N LYS A 100 -8.34 -8.73 22.53
CA LYS A 100 -7.99 -7.84 21.41
C LYS A 100 -8.87 -8.07 20.19
N SER A 101 -9.14 -6.97 19.49
CA SER A 101 -9.85 -6.97 18.23
C SER A 101 -8.89 -6.52 17.12
N PHE A 102 -8.77 -7.36 16.08
CA PHE A 102 -7.93 -7.06 14.94
C PHE A 102 -8.76 -6.94 13.68
N ASP A 103 -8.45 -5.95 12.87
CA ASP A 103 -9.00 -5.85 11.52
C ASP A 103 -7.91 -6.29 10.55
N LEU A 104 -8.16 -7.38 9.83
CA LEU A 104 -7.23 -7.92 8.85
C LEU A 104 -7.73 -7.60 7.46
N LEU A 105 -6.96 -6.81 6.74
CA LEU A 105 -7.25 -6.44 5.35
C LEU A 105 -6.25 -7.14 4.44
N ARG A 106 -6.76 -7.76 3.37
CA ARG A 106 -5.93 -8.39 2.36
C ARG A 106 -6.13 -7.69 1.03
N PHE A 107 -5.05 -7.30 0.40
CA PHE A 107 -5.04 -6.54 -0.85
C PHE A 107 -4.30 -7.28 -1.96
N ASP A 108 -4.84 -7.17 -3.17
CA ASP A 108 -4.11 -7.45 -4.40
C ASP A 108 -3.41 -6.15 -4.83
N VAL A 109 -2.08 -6.22 -4.95
CA VAL A 109 -1.25 -5.07 -5.32
C VAL A 109 -0.58 -5.38 -6.64
N THR A 110 -0.72 -4.49 -7.61
CA THR A 110 -0.08 -4.62 -8.91
C THR A 110 0.81 -3.42 -9.18
N ALA A 111 1.89 -3.66 -9.89
CA ALA A 111 2.85 -2.61 -10.22
C ALA A 111 3.74 -3.09 -11.36
N PHE A 112 4.50 -2.16 -11.92
CA PHE A 112 5.57 -2.46 -12.88
C PHE A 112 6.90 -2.01 -12.31
N ARG A 113 7.98 -2.71 -12.63
CA ARG A 113 9.32 -2.19 -12.38
C ARG A 113 9.48 -0.89 -13.18
N ASP A 114 10.14 0.09 -12.61
CA ASP A 114 10.30 1.41 -13.25
C ASP A 114 10.84 1.30 -14.68
N LYS A 115 11.84 0.44 -14.89
CA LYS A 115 12.42 0.22 -16.21
C LYS A 115 11.39 -0.32 -17.19
N ASP A 116 10.63 -1.33 -16.78
CA ASP A 116 9.61 -1.95 -17.63
C ASP A 116 8.50 -0.96 -17.95
N TRP A 117 8.08 -0.18 -16.97
CA TRP A 117 7.06 0.85 -17.14
C TRP A 117 7.51 1.94 -18.12
N ALA A 118 8.77 2.38 -17.99
CA ALA A 118 9.33 3.38 -18.89
C ALA A 118 9.36 2.88 -20.34
N GLU A 119 9.75 1.63 -20.56
CA GLU A 119 9.75 1.01 -21.88
C GLU A 119 8.34 0.89 -22.46
N LEU A 120 7.36 0.49 -21.64
CA LEU A 120 5.96 0.40 -22.08
C LEU A 120 5.39 1.77 -22.45
N LYS A 121 5.68 2.80 -21.67
CA LYS A 121 5.24 4.17 -21.98
C LYS A 121 5.89 4.69 -23.25
N GLU A 122 7.17 4.46 -23.42
CA GLU A 122 7.91 4.89 -24.61
C GLU A 122 7.36 4.22 -25.87
N GLU A 123 7.10 2.93 -25.81
CA GLU A 123 6.49 2.18 -26.92
C GLU A 123 5.13 2.76 -27.30
N TYR A 124 4.27 3.05 -26.31
CA TYR A 124 2.96 3.64 -26.54
C TYR A 124 3.06 5.07 -27.07
N THR A 125 3.87 5.91 -26.44
CA THR A 125 4.03 7.32 -26.79
C THR A 125 4.76 7.48 -28.12
N GLY A 126 5.81 6.68 -28.36
CA GLY A 126 6.56 6.70 -29.61
C GLY A 126 5.73 6.31 -30.84
N ALA A 127 4.71 5.48 -30.63
CA ALA A 127 3.74 5.13 -31.65
C ALA A 127 2.58 6.12 -31.73
N ASN A 128 2.64 7.26 -31.04
CA ASN A 128 1.55 8.24 -30.90
C ASN A 128 0.25 7.66 -30.33
N GLY A 129 0.39 6.56 -29.60
CA GLY A 129 -0.71 5.94 -28.88
C GLY A 129 -1.66 5.11 -29.74
N THR A 130 -2.84 4.87 -29.20
CA THR A 130 -3.90 4.07 -29.79
C THR A 130 -4.39 4.64 -31.11
N GLY A 131 -4.59 3.79 -32.11
CA GLY A 131 -5.10 4.19 -33.43
C GLY A 131 -4.04 4.63 -34.41
N THR A 132 -2.77 4.67 -34.04
CA THR A 132 -1.67 4.94 -34.94
C THR A 132 -1.44 3.75 -35.87
N PRO A 133 -1.35 3.95 -37.19
CA PRO A 133 -0.98 2.86 -38.07
C PRO A 133 0.34 2.23 -37.68
N GLY A 134 0.36 0.90 -37.58
CA GLY A 134 1.54 0.15 -37.19
C GLY A 134 1.70 -0.09 -35.69
N PHE A 135 0.84 0.49 -34.85
CA PHE A 135 0.82 0.17 -33.40
C PHE A 135 -0.05 -1.06 -33.15
N ASP A 136 0.57 -2.13 -32.67
CA ASP A 136 -0.11 -3.37 -32.34
C ASP A 136 -0.56 -3.35 -30.86
N GLU A 137 -1.81 -3.01 -30.63
CA GLU A 137 -2.39 -2.93 -29.29
C GLU A 137 -2.39 -4.29 -28.57
N ALA A 138 -2.68 -5.38 -29.31
CA ALA A 138 -2.73 -6.70 -28.74
C ALA A 138 -1.35 -7.15 -28.25
N ALA A 139 -0.31 -6.93 -29.04
CA ALA A 139 1.07 -7.22 -28.67
C ALA A 139 1.52 -6.38 -27.48
N HIS A 140 1.17 -5.08 -27.45
CA HIS A 140 1.48 -4.18 -26.36
C HIS A 140 0.80 -4.64 -25.06
N GLN A 141 -0.47 -4.99 -25.10
CA GLN A 141 -1.21 -5.49 -23.96
C GLN A 141 -0.64 -6.81 -23.44
N GLY A 142 -0.25 -7.72 -24.34
CA GLY A 142 0.41 -8.98 -23.96
C GLY A 142 1.73 -8.75 -23.25
N LYS A 143 2.51 -7.77 -23.69
CA LYS A 143 3.75 -7.37 -23.03
C LYS A 143 3.50 -6.78 -21.66
N ARG A 144 2.49 -5.93 -21.52
CA ARG A 144 2.07 -5.39 -20.21
C ARG A 144 1.70 -6.50 -19.27
N ASP A 145 0.88 -7.44 -19.68
CA ASP A 145 0.44 -8.56 -18.86
C ASP A 145 1.62 -9.41 -18.39
N ALA A 146 2.60 -9.63 -19.25
CA ALA A 146 3.80 -10.40 -18.92
C ALA A 146 4.73 -9.70 -17.93
N LEU A 147 4.78 -8.37 -17.95
CA LEU A 147 5.66 -7.58 -17.09
C LEU A 147 5.00 -7.14 -15.80
N LEU A 148 3.68 -7.28 -15.68
CA LEU A 148 2.94 -6.90 -14.48
C LEU A 148 3.40 -7.73 -13.29
N VAL A 149 3.79 -7.01 -12.23
CA VAL A 149 4.11 -7.63 -10.94
C VAL A 149 2.85 -7.65 -10.09
N ARG A 150 2.53 -8.78 -9.50
CA ARG A 150 1.35 -8.96 -8.65
C ARG A 150 1.74 -9.53 -7.31
N LEU A 151 1.27 -8.89 -6.24
CA LEU A 151 1.53 -9.25 -4.85
C LEU A 151 0.23 -9.33 -4.09
N THR A 152 0.16 -10.23 -3.11
CA THR A 152 -0.88 -10.18 -2.09
C THR A 152 -0.24 -9.65 -0.80
N ARG A 153 -0.88 -8.65 -0.17
CA ARG A 153 -0.38 -8.06 1.06
C ARG A 153 -1.45 -8.07 2.13
N GLU A 154 -1.06 -8.45 3.32
CA GLU A 154 -1.92 -8.41 4.50
C GLU A 154 -1.56 -7.20 5.36
N PHE A 155 -2.60 -6.59 5.92
CA PHE A 155 -2.49 -5.44 6.81
C PHE A 155 -3.25 -5.76 8.09
N TRP A 156 -2.52 -5.85 9.19
CA TRP A 156 -3.08 -6.12 10.50
C TRP A 156 -3.21 -4.83 11.27
N PHE A 157 -4.43 -4.55 11.73
CA PHE A 157 -4.73 -3.40 12.57
C PHE A 157 -5.25 -3.88 13.91
N ASP A 158 -4.63 -3.42 15.00
CA ASP A 158 -5.21 -3.57 16.33
C ASP A 158 -6.20 -2.44 16.53
N VAL A 159 -7.47 -2.79 16.51
CA VAL A 159 -8.57 -1.84 16.61
C VAL A 159 -9.30 -1.93 17.96
N THR A 160 -8.67 -2.58 18.94
CA THR A 160 -9.25 -2.76 20.27
C THR A 160 -9.66 -1.42 20.89
N ALA A 161 -8.74 -0.46 20.95
CA ALA A 161 -9.01 0.87 21.49
C ALA A 161 -9.94 1.71 20.59
N ALA A 162 -9.95 1.43 19.30
CA ALA A 162 -10.83 2.13 18.36
C ALA A 162 -12.29 1.71 18.47
N LEU A 163 -12.56 0.44 18.80
CA LEU A 163 -13.90 -0.10 18.93
C LEU A 163 -14.48 0.05 20.34
N ASN A 164 -13.62 0.17 21.34
CA ASN A 164 -14.04 0.36 22.73
C ASN A 164 -14.19 1.85 23.02
N GLU A 165 -15.37 2.21 23.49
CA GLU A 165 -15.64 3.58 23.94
C GLU A 165 -15.18 3.81 25.37
#